data_a0d681dc8226b113bf16d200eab4547c
#
_entry.id   a0d681dc8226b113bf16d200eab4547c
#
_cell.length_a   1.000
_cell.length_b   1.000
_cell.length_c   1.000
_cell.angle_alpha   90.00
_cell.angle_beta   90.00
_cell.angle_gamma   90.00
#
_symmetry.space_group_name_H-M   'P 1'
#
loop_
_entity.id
_entity.type
_entity.pdbx_description
1 polymer ?
#
loop_
_entity_poly.entity_id
_entity_poly.type
_entity_poly.pdbx_seq_one_letter_code
_entity_poly.pdbx_strand_id
1 'polypeptide(L)'
;MKLLIENFKKYISEESLGDFSDEGMVNLYHYTNPRNADGKDSLVLDPQYFVTSRGAYSKREWETSRYPRTFFYTDYDNKEPIVDGALLSTSVPTNEIYDLKNDPEGYVEKHRHPTYGLRKQMEWETMMKDIHSSYRGIYYSIGKPNVVAWFNPIEVFPHEK
;
A
#
# COMPACT_ATOMS: atom_id res chain seq x y z
N MET A 1 -6.95 -27.54 -19.97
CA MET A 1 -7.38 -26.16 -20.33
C MET A 1 -8.27 -25.54 -19.27
N LYS A 2 -9.39 -26.14 -18.96
CA LYS A 2 -10.30 -25.64 -17.93
C LYS A 2 -9.65 -25.52 -16.55
N LEU A 3 -8.91 -26.53 -16.14
CA LEU A 3 -8.18 -26.54 -14.86
C LEU A 3 -7.10 -25.46 -14.79
N LEU A 4 -6.39 -25.22 -15.88
CA LEU A 4 -5.35 -24.19 -15.97
C LEU A 4 -5.96 -22.77 -15.85
N ILE A 5 -7.09 -22.53 -16.48
CA ILE A 5 -7.82 -21.27 -16.40
C ILE A 5 -8.35 -21.03 -14.98
N GLU A 6 -8.88 -22.06 -14.34
CA GLU A 6 -9.37 -21.97 -12.96
C GLU A 6 -8.23 -21.69 -11.97
N ASN A 7 -7.09 -22.34 -12.13
CA ASN A 7 -5.91 -22.08 -11.31
C ASN A 7 -5.37 -20.67 -11.53
N PHE A 8 -5.38 -20.19 -12.77
CA PHE A 8 -4.96 -18.82 -13.10
C PHE A 8 -5.90 -17.78 -12.48
N LYS A 9 -7.21 -18.01 -12.56
CA LYS A 9 -8.20 -17.13 -11.93
C LYS A 9 -8.05 -17.10 -10.41
N LYS A 10 -7.81 -18.25 -9.79
CA LYS A 10 -7.55 -18.36 -8.36
C LYS A 10 -6.28 -17.60 -7.97
N TYR A 11 -5.21 -17.73 -8.74
CA TYR A 11 -3.96 -17.03 -8.51
C TYR A 11 -4.14 -15.51 -8.58
N ILE A 12 -4.88 -15.00 -9.57
CA ILE A 12 -5.17 -13.57 -9.68
C ILE A 12 -6.05 -13.10 -8.52
N SER A 13 -7.08 -13.86 -8.14
CA SER A 13 -7.98 -13.49 -7.05
C SER A 13 -7.29 -13.50 -5.69
N GLU A 14 -6.32 -14.39 -5.45
CA GLU A 14 -5.54 -14.43 -4.21
C GLU A 14 -4.71 -13.17 -3.97
N GLU A 15 -4.55 -12.31 -4.99
CA GLU A 15 -3.84 -11.04 -4.89
C GLU A 15 -4.78 -9.82 -4.80
N SER A 16 -6.09 -10.02 -4.65
CA SER A 16 -7.01 -8.90 -4.49
C SER A 16 -7.06 -8.44 -3.04
N LEU A 17 -7.43 -7.18 -2.84
CA LEU A 17 -7.58 -6.61 -1.49
C LEU A 17 -8.57 -7.42 -0.64
N GLY A 18 -9.64 -7.92 -1.24
CA GLY A 18 -10.65 -8.72 -0.55
C GLY A 18 -10.10 -9.98 0.09
N ASP A 19 -9.04 -10.56 -0.45
CA ASP A 19 -8.41 -11.77 0.10
C ASP A 19 -7.70 -11.51 1.43
N PHE A 20 -7.36 -10.26 1.72
CA PHE A 20 -6.74 -9.84 2.97
C PHE A 20 -7.73 -9.24 3.95
N SER A 21 -9.00 -9.18 3.58
CA SER A 21 -10.07 -8.62 4.41
C SER A 21 -10.71 -9.70 5.28
N ASP A 22 -10.88 -9.38 6.55
CA ASP A 22 -11.60 -10.21 7.50
C ASP A 22 -12.60 -9.34 8.25
N GLU A 23 -13.88 -9.71 8.19
CA GLU A 23 -14.98 -8.95 8.81
C GLU A 23 -14.99 -7.46 8.43
N GLY A 24 -14.65 -7.13 7.19
CA GLY A 24 -14.61 -5.76 6.70
C GLY A 24 -13.39 -4.96 7.13
N MET A 25 -12.39 -5.61 7.73
CA MET A 25 -11.15 -4.99 8.19
C MET A 25 -9.95 -5.60 7.49
N VAL A 26 -8.92 -4.80 7.28
CA VAL A 26 -7.62 -5.26 6.74
C VAL A 26 -6.54 -4.95 7.77
N ASN A 27 -5.73 -5.96 8.06
CA ASN A 27 -4.53 -5.78 8.88
C ASN A 27 -3.39 -5.23 8.02
N LEU A 28 -2.75 -4.20 8.52
CA LEU A 28 -1.62 -3.54 7.88
C LEU A 28 -0.38 -3.67 8.73
N TYR A 29 0.75 -3.96 8.09
CA TYR A 29 2.03 -4.22 8.75
C TYR A 29 3.10 -3.28 8.22
N HIS A 30 3.92 -2.77 9.13
CA HIS A 30 4.98 -1.82 8.79
C HIS A 30 6.23 -2.13 9.62
N TYR A 31 7.39 -2.16 8.98
CA TYR A 31 8.66 -2.27 9.68
C TYR A 31 9.25 -0.89 9.91
N THR A 32 9.70 -0.66 11.14
CA THR A 32 10.39 0.57 11.51
C THR A 32 11.70 0.25 12.21
N ASN A 33 12.56 1.25 12.37
CA ASN A 33 13.75 1.10 13.18
C ASN A 33 13.32 0.82 14.63
N PRO A 34 13.91 -0.19 15.32
CA PRO A 34 13.56 -0.52 16.71
C PRO A 34 13.60 0.67 17.65
N ARG A 35 14.50 1.61 17.43
CA ARG A 35 14.62 2.83 18.25
C ARG A 35 13.34 3.69 18.23
N ASN A 36 12.61 3.66 17.12
CA ASN A 36 11.38 4.43 16.99
C ASN A 36 10.23 3.83 17.79
N ALA A 37 10.28 2.53 18.06
CA ALA A 37 9.24 1.78 18.77
C ALA A 37 9.59 1.49 20.22
N ASP A 38 10.84 1.69 20.62
CA ASP A 38 11.35 1.30 21.94
C ASP A 38 10.63 2.04 23.06
N GLY A 39 10.08 1.29 24.01
CA GLY A 39 9.35 1.81 25.17
C GLY A 39 8.03 2.49 24.85
N LYS A 40 7.50 2.34 23.64
CA LYS A 40 6.24 2.94 23.22
C LYS A 40 5.15 1.90 23.06
N ASP A 41 3.95 2.24 23.50
CA ASP A 41 2.77 1.39 23.32
C ASP A 41 2.15 1.59 21.95
N SER A 42 2.37 2.75 21.33
CA SER A 42 1.92 3.07 19.97
C SER A 42 2.78 4.14 19.33
N LEU A 43 2.67 4.25 18.01
CA LEU A 43 3.32 5.27 17.19
C LEU A 43 2.31 5.86 16.24
N VAL A 44 2.48 7.13 15.90
CA VAL A 44 1.76 7.75 14.77
C VAL A 44 2.72 7.86 13.59
N LEU A 45 2.36 7.24 12.49
CA LEU A 45 3.09 7.36 11.23
C LEU A 45 2.44 8.46 10.40
N ASP A 46 3.20 9.53 10.14
CA ASP A 46 2.72 10.67 9.36
C ASP A 46 3.41 10.66 7.99
N PRO A 47 2.63 10.52 6.88
CA PRO A 47 3.20 10.52 5.54
C PRO A 47 4.04 11.76 5.21
N GLN A 48 3.67 12.91 5.73
CA GLN A 48 4.41 14.17 5.52
C GLN A 48 5.83 14.09 6.06
N TYR A 49 6.01 13.43 7.19
CA TYR A 49 7.33 13.24 7.78
C TYR A 49 8.26 12.45 6.87
N PHE A 50 7.75 11.40 6.25
CA PHE A 50 8.55 10.57 5.35
C PHE A 50 9.00 11.33 4.11
N VAL A 51 8.15 12.17 3.56
CA VAL A 51 8.48 12.99 2.39
C VAL A 51 9.56 14.02 2.72
N THR A 52 9.45 14.65 3.88
CA THR A 52 10.34 15.75 4.26
C THR A 52 11.67 15.30 4.83
N SER A 53 11.69 14.18 5.57
CA SER A 53 12.88 13.80 6.34
C SER A 53 13.85 12.86 5.62
N ARG A 54 13.40 12.09 4.66
CA ARG A 54 14.22 11.01 4.08
C ARG A 54 14.25 10.92 2.58
N GLY A 55 13.30 11.50 1.87
CA GLY A 55 13.09 11.03 0.52
C GLY A 55 12.92 9.49 0.55
N ALA A 56 12.07 9.00 1.45
CA ALA A 56 12.00 7.60 1.86
C ALA A 56 11.54 6.64 0.77
N TYR A 57 11.22 7.16 -0.38
CA TYR A 57 10.78 6.36 -1.51
C TYR A 57 11.98 5.92 -2.33
N SER A 58 11.88 4.78 -2.97
CA SER A 58 12.87 4.37 -3.94
C SER A 58 12.96 5.45 -5.03
N LYS A 59 14.12 5.59 -5.66
CA LYS A 59 14.33 6.54 -6.74
C LYS A 59 13.25 6.42 -7.81
N ARG A 60 12.85 5.19 -8.13
CA ARG A 60 11.82 4.90 -9.12
C ARG A 60 10.44 5.41 -8.70
N GLU A 61 10.08 5.22 -7.44
CA GLU A 61 8.80 5.71 -6.92
C GLU A 61 8.80 7.23 -6.78
N TRP A 62 9.91 7.80 -6.39
CA TRP A 62 10.08 9.24 -6.32
C TRP A 62 9.90 9.90 -7.68
N GLU A 63 10.39 9.27 -8.73
CA GLU A 63 10.22 9.77 -10.10
C GLU A 63 8.77 9.69 -10.58
N THR A 64 7.99 8.76 -10.06
CA THR A 64 6.59 8.57 -10.46
C THR A 64 5.59 9.35 -9.62
N SER A 65 5.85 9.53 -8.33
CA SER A 65 4.95 10.27 -7.48
C SER A 65 5.64 10.81 -6.23
N ARG A 66 5.35 12.07 -5.94
CA ARG A 66 5.78 12.75 -4.71
C ARG A 66 4.64 12.89 -3.70
N TYR A 67 3.50 12.30 -3.97
CA TYR A 67 2.35 12.41 -3.07
C TYR A 67 2.66 11.70 -1.75
N PRO A 68 2.46 12.37 -0.59
CA PRO A 68 2.84 11.81 0.70
C PRO A 68 2.07 10.53 1.01
N ARG A 69 2.78 9.51 1.40
CA ARG A 69 2.20 8.21 1.74
C ARG A 69 3.11 7.38 2.62
N THR A 70 2.50 6.52 3.43
CA THR A 70 3.20 5.52 4.22
C THR A 70 2.89 4.15 3.65
N PHE A 71 3.90 3.31 3.46
CA PHE A 71 3.73 1.98 2.91
C PHE A 71 3.49 0.94 3.99
N PHE A 72 2.51 0.09 3.75
CA PHE A 72 2.21 -1.07 4.58
C PHE A 72 2.18 -2.32 3.74
N TYR A 73 2.41 -3.46 4.39
CA TYR A 73 2.22 -4.77 3.81
C TYR A 73 0.88 -5.34 4.29
N THR A 74 0.24 -6.13 3.46
CA THR A 74 -1.01 -6.84 3.82
C THR A 74 -0.74 -8.19 4.46
N ASP A 75 0.48 -8.71 4.32
CA ASP A 75 0.91 -9.98 4.88
C ASP A 75 2.39 -9.88 5.28
N TYR A 76 2.68 -10.08 6.56
CA TYR A 76 4.05 -9.98 7.06
C TYR A 76 4.88 -11.25 6.82
N ASP A 77 4.24 -12.41 6.57
CA ASP A 77 4.94 -13.67 6.35
C ASP A 77 5.61 -13.74 4.97
N ASN A 78 5.14 -12.97 4.02
CA ASN A 78 5.66 -12.93 2.65
C ASN A 78 6.77 -11.90 2.44
N LYS A 79 7.25 -11.29 3.49
CA LYS A 79 8.27 -10.26 3.41
C LYS A 79 9.66 -10.81 3.57
N GLU A 80 10.59 -10.20 2.87
CA GLU A 80 11.97 -10.30 3.28
C GLU A 80 12.10 -9.57 4.61
N PRO A 81 12.48 -10.26 5.68
CA PRO A 81 12.63 -9.60 6.96
C PRO A 81 13.69 -8.50 6.84
N ILE A 82 13.31 -7.28 7.19
CA ILE A 82 14.30 -6.27 7.48
C ILE A 82 14.98 -6.76 8.76
N VAL A 83 16.20 -7.17 8.64
CA VAL A 83 17.00 -7.62 9.78
C VAL A 83 17.00 -6.50 10.81
N ASP A 84 16.61 -6.83 12.04
CA ASP A 84 16.51 -5.90 13.17
C ASP A 84 15.40 -4.83 13.07
N GLY A 85 14.41 -5.01 12.19
CA GLY A 85 13.23 -4.14 12.15
C GLY A 85 12.21 -4.51 13.22
N ALA A 86 11.62 -3.50 13.85
CA ALA A 86 10.46 -3.69 14.70
C ALA A 86 9.19 -3.75 13.85
N LEU A 87 8.37 -4.76 14.06
CA LEU A 87 7.12 -4.92 13.32
C LEU A 87 6.00 -4.19 14.04
N LEU A 88 5.33 -3.32 13.30
CA LEU A 88 4.16 -2.58 13.75
C LEU A 88 2.94 -3.06 12.97
N SER A 89 1.78 -3.00 13.59
CA SER A 89 0.53 -3.36 12.93
C SER A 89 -0.61 -2.45 13.33
N THR A 90 -1.60 -2.39 12.47
CA THR A 90 -2.88 -1.74 12.73
C THR A 90 -3.95 -2.40 11.89
N SER A 91 -5.19 -2.07 12.14
CA SER A 91 -6.33 -2.58 11.37
C SER A 91 -7.19 -1.42 10.92
N VAL A 92 -7.56 -1.41 9.65
CA VAL A 92 -8.37 -0.35 9.06
C VAL A 92 -9.56 -0.94 8.32
N PRO A 93 -10.68 -0.19 8.19
CA PRO A 93 -11.79 -0.66 7.36
C PRO A 93 -11.38 -0.86 5.91
N THR A 94 -11.74 -2.00 5.35
CA THR A 94 -11.43 -2.34 3.94
C THR A 94 -11.97 -1.29 2.98
N ASN A 95 -13.14 -0.72 3.27
CA ASN A 95 -13.76 0.28 2.40
C ASN A 95 -13.06 1.64 2.40
N GLU A 96 -12.08 1.85 3.27
CA GLU A 96 -11.24 3.06 3.23
C GLU A 96 -10.04 2.91 2.28
N ILE A 97 -9.82 1.72 1.75
CA ILE A 97 -8.73 1.42 0.83
C ILE A 97 -9.29 1.18 -0.57
N TYR A 98 -8.78 1.91 -1.56
CA TYR A 98 -9.13 1.67 -2.95
C TYR A 98 -8.26 0.55 -3.53
N ASP A 99 -8.89 -0.46 -4.11
CA ASP A 99 -8.20 -1.55 -4.78
C ASP A 99 -7.79 -1.13 -6.19
N LEU A 100 -6.60 -0.52 -6.32
CA LEU A 100 -6.08 -0.07 -7.60
C LEU A 100 -5.71 -1.23 -8.53
N LYS A 101 -5.49 -2.41 -7.98
CA LYS A 101 -5.17 -3.58 -8.77
C LYS A 101 -6.34 -4.00 -9.66
N ASN A 102 -7.55 -4.00 -9.12
CA ASN A 102 -8.77 -4.28 -9.86
C ASN A 102 -9.37 -3.02 -10.49
N ASP A 103 -9.05 -1.86 -9.92
CA ASP A 103 -9.46 -0.53 -10.40
C ASP A 103 -10.95 -0.43 -10.79
N PRO A 104 -11.88 -0.71 -9.87
CA PRO A 104 -13.30 -0.75 -10.20
C PRO A 104 -13.87 0.60 -10.66
N GLU A 105 -13.27 1.72 -10.28
CA GLU A 105 -13.73 3.06 -10.66
C GLU A 105 -12.94 3.66 -11.83
N GLY A 106 -11.96 2.93 -12.38
CA GLY A 106 -11.26 3.35 -13.59
C GLY A 106 -10.28 4.51 -13.42
N TYR A 107 -9.68 4.68 -12.25
CA TYR A 107 -8.71 5.77 -12.04
C TYR A 107 -7.47 5.66 -12.93
N VAL A 108 -7.01 4.47 -13.21
CA VAL A 108 -5.84 4.24 -14.08
C VAL A 108 -6.10 4.80 -15.47
N GLU A 109 -7.24 4.49 -16.06
CA GLU A 109 -7.60 4.98 -17.40
C GLU A 109 -7.84 6.48 -17.38
N LYS A 110 -8.47 7.01 -16.35
CA LYS A 110 -8.74 8.44 -16.19
C LYS A 110 -7.47 9.28 -16.13
N HIS A 111 -6.42 8.76 -15.48
CA HIS A 111 -5.15 9.49 -15.28
C HIS A 111 -4.04 9.05 -16.24
N ARG A 112 -4.35 8.18 -17.17
CA ARG A 112 -3.42 7.77 -18.20
C ARG A 112 -3.10 8.93 -19.13
N HIS A 113 -1.83 9.08 -19.48
CA HIS A 113 -1.45 10.14 -20.38
C HIS A 113 -2.06 9.91 -21.78
N PRO A 114 -2.76 10.88 -22.34
CA PRO A 114 -3.50 10.66 -23.59
C PRO A 114 -2.62 10.33 -24.79
N THR A 115 -1.39 10.85 -24.83
CA THR A 115 -0.47 10.64 -25.95
C THR A 115 0.33 9.35 -25.83
N TYR A 116 0.85 9.07 -24.63
CA TYR A 116 1.77 7.95 -24.45
C TYR A 116 1.05 6.65 -24.09
N GLY A 117 -0.06 6.74 -23.40
CA GLY A 117 -0.88 5.58 -23.06
C GLY A 117 -0.21 4.49 -22.22
N LEU A 118 1.06 4.66 -21.86
CA LEU A 118 1.84 3.67 -21.13
C LEU A 118 1.85 3.94 -19.64
N ARG A 119 2.00 2.88 -18.87
CA ARG A 119 1.95 2.93 -17.40
C ARG A 119 2.93 3.93 -16.79
N LYS A 120 4.14 4.02 -17.33
CA LYS A 120 5.16 4.95 -16.83
C LYS A 120 4.87 6.42 -17.13
N GLN A 121 3.93 6.71 -18.03
CA GLN A 121 3.51 8.07 -18.35
C GLN A 121 2.18 8.44 -17.65
N MET A 122 1.78 7.64 -16.68
CA MET A 122 0.65 7.98 -15.85
C MET A 122 0.97 9.17 -14.95
N GLU A 123 0.00 10.01 -14.70
CA GLU A 123 0.11 11.10 -13.73
C GLU A 123 -0.17 10.56 -12.32
N TRP A 124 0.79 9.85 -11.77
CA TRP A 124 0.65 9.17 -10.49
C TRP A 124 0.27 10.09 -9.35
N GLU A 125 0.91 11.23 -9.27
CA GLU A 125 0.64 12.20 -8.19
C GLU A 125 -0.79 12.70 -8.26
N THR A 126 -1.25 13.08 -9.45
CA THR A 126 -2.62 13.54 -9.67
C THR A 126 -3.64 12.42 -9.41
N MET A 127 -3.32 11.20 -9.83
CA MET A 127 -4.16 10.03 -9.58
C MET A 127 -4.28 9.74 -8.09
N MET A 128 -3.19 9.73 -7.35
CA MET A 128 -3.21 9.51 -5.90
C MET A 128 -4.01 10.59 -5.17
N LYS A 129 -3.85 11.83 -5.57
CA LYS A 129 -4.63 12.93 -5.02
C LYS A 129 -6.13 12.78 -5.28
N ASP A 130 -6.49 12.34 -6.47
CA ASP A 130 -7.89 12.09 -6.84
C ASP A 130 -8.48 10.94 -6.00
N ILE A 131 -7.76 9.83 -5.90
CA ILE A 131 -8.19 8.69 -5.07
C ILE A 131 -8.32 9.10 -3.60
N HIS A 132 -7.37 9.89 -3.09
CA HIS A 132 -7.38 10.34 -1.70
C HIS A 132 -8.59 11.22 -1.37
N SER A 133 -9.21 11.86 -2.35
CA SER A 133 -10.44 12.61 -2.11
C SER A 133 -11.62 11.72 -1.65
N SER A 134 -11.54 10.42 -1.91
CA SER A 134 -12.61 9.45 -1.57
C SER A 134 -12.13 8.28 -0.71
N TYR A 135 -10.83 8.02 -0.66
CA TYR A 135 -10.24 6.90 0.08
C TYR A 135 -9.05 7.39 0.89
N ARG A 136 -8.68 6.66 1.94
CA ARG A 136 -7.51 6.99 2.77
C ARG A 136 -6.25 6.23 2.37
N GLY A 137 -6.39 5.20 1.55
CA GLY A 137 -5.28 4.43 1.06
C GLY A 137 -5.58 3.76 -0.26
N ILE A 138 -4.54 3.23 -0.88
CA ILE A 138 -4.65 2.42 -2.09
C ILE A 138 -3.90 1.11 -1.92
N TYR A 139 -4.50 0.04 -2.45
CA TYR A 139 -3.86 -1.27 -2.55
C TYR A 139 -3.37 -1.48 -3.97
N TYR A 140 -2.09 -1.83 -4.11
CA TYR A 140 -1.50 -2.08 -5.42
C TYR A 140 -0.28 -2.98 -5.30
N SER A 141 0.13 -3.54 -6.42
CA SER A 141 1.33 -4.37 -6.50
C SER A 141 2.37 -3.68 -7.37
N ILE A 142 3.53 -3.41 -6.78
CA ILE A 142 4.71 -2.95 -7.52
C ILE A 142 5.75 -4.06 -7.39
N GLY A 143 5.71 -5.03 -8.31
CA GLY A 143 6.57 -6.19 -8.23
C GLY A 143 6.15 -7.14 -7.12
N LYS A 144 6.81 -7.10 -5.98
CA LYS A 144 6.52 -7.87 -4.76
C LYS A 144 6.88 -7.02 -3.54
N PRO A 145 6.22 -7.22 -2.41
CA PRO A 145 4.92 -7.82 -2.16
C PRO A 145 3.77 -6.84 -2.43
N ASN A 146 2.54 -7.30 -2.27
CA ASN A 146 1.36 -6.43 -2.31
C ASN A 146 1.43 -5.41 -1.20
N VAL A 147 1.20 -4.15 -1.52
CA VAL A 147 1.35 -3.04 -0.59
C VAL A 147 0.09 -2.18 -0.52
N VAL A 148 -0.10 -1.55 0.62
CA VAL A 148 -1.06 -0.47 0.80
C VAL A 148 -0.30 0.82 1.05
N ALA A 149 -0.56 1.82 0.24
CA ALA A 149 -0.08 3.18 0.49
C ALA A 149 -1.18 3.93 1.23
N TRP A 150 -0.88 4.40 2.43
CA TRP A 150 -1.83 5.12 3.29
C TRP A 150 -1.50 6.60 3.29
N PHE A 151 -2.49 7.45 3.07
CA PHE A 151 -2.27 8.88 2.83
C PHE A 151 -2.36 9.74 4.08
N ASN A 152 -3.03 9.26 5.13
CA ASN A 152 -3.29 10.04 6.33
C ASN A 152 -2.35 9.61 7.48
N PRO A 153 -2.19 10.46 8.51
CA PRO A 153 -1.57 9.99 9.75
C PRO A 153 -2.33 8.79 10.30
N ILE A 154 -1.62 7.81 10.81
CA ILE A 154 -2.21 6.56 11.29
C ILE A 154 -1.46 6.08 12.54
N GLU A 155 -2.22 5.69 13.55
CA GLU A 155 -1.68 5.08 14.75
C GLU A 155 -1.44 3.59 14.52
N VAL A 156 -0.25 3.14 14.87
CA VAL A 156 0.18 1.75 14.74
C VAL A 156 0.72 1.25 16.07
N PHE A 157 0.69 -0.06 16.26
CA PHE A 157 1.02 -0.71 17.52
C PHE A 157 2.11 -1.76 17.31
N PRO A 158 3.01 -1.96 18.30
CA PRO A 158 3.95 -3.07 18.22
C PRO A 158 3.20 -4.40 18.02
N HIS A 159 3.64 -5.15 17.03
CA HIS A 159 3.04 -6.46 16.72
C HIS A 159 3.86 -7.55 17.36
N GLU A 160 3.24 -8.34 18.24
CA GLU A 160 3.87 -9.49 18.85
C GLU A 160 3.86 -10.65 17.86
N LYS A 161 5.03 -11.21 17.66
CA LYS A 161 5.20 -12.38 16.79
C LYS A 161 4.71 -13.65 17.48
#